data_7a4d5546c398d6f2588950666943ee88
#
_entry.id   7a4d5546c398d6f2588950666943ee88
#
_cell.length_a   1.000
_cell.length_b   1.000
_cell.length_c   1.000
_cell.angle_alpha   90.00
_cell.angle_beta   90.00
_cell.angle_gamma   90.00
#
_symmetry.space_group_name_H-M   'P 1'
#
loop_
_entity.id
_entity.type
_entity.pdbx_description
1 polymer ?
#
loop_
_entity_poly.entity_id
_entity_poly.type
_entity_poly.pdbx_seq_one_letter_code
_entity_poly.pdbx_strand_id
1 'polypeptide(L)'
;MKVNNVIVVSIGQAGNQIAASFWKTICQEHGIDPLTGQTAQGQEPRGNWSAFFSRLGDGGGGSLVPRAVMVDLEPSVIENVRANSGSLFNPANLISRTEGAGGNFAVGYFGAGREVLPEVMGRLDVEIDKCDNVGGIIVLHATGGGSGSGFGALLIESLKEKHSEIPVLACAVLPSPQVSSVVTEPYNTVFTLNTLRRSADACLIFDNEALFELAHRKWNIESPTVDDLNLLITEALAGLTASMRFSGFLTVEISLRELLTNLVPQPSLHFLMCAFAPLTPPDRSKFEEMGIEPMITSLFDNGSVFAACSPMEGRFLSTAVLYRGIMDDKPLADATLASMREKLPLTYWIPTAFKIGYVEQSGISHRKSMVLLANNTEIARVLDRICHNFDKLWQRKAFANWYLNEGMSEEQINALRASAQELIQSYQVAEESGAKAKVQDSHATQATTHAAPAEESRGSSVSLRDLIDRR
;
A
#
# COMPACT_ATOMS: atom_id res chain seq x y z
N MET A 1 -11.24 -20.83 13.34
CA MET A 1 -11.57 -19.56 12.66
C MET A 1 -11.43 -19.78 11.16
N LYS A 2 -12.29 -19.18 10.33
CA LYS A 2 -12.08 -19.21 8.88
C LYS A 2 -10.87 -18.34 8.57
N VAL A 3 -9.95 -18.84 7.74
CA VAL A 3 -8.76 -18.10 7.33
C VAL A 3 -9.17 -17.01 6.36
N ASN A 4 -8.70 -15.78 6.59
CA ASN A 4 -8.85 -14.69 5.65
C ASN A 4 -7.76 -14.82 4.57
N ASN A 5 -8.15 -15.32 3.39
CA ASN A 5 -7.24 -15.51 2.27
C ASN A 5 -6.99 -14.17 1.55
N VAL A 6 -5.77 -13.94 1.10
CA VAL A 6 -5.38 -12.76 0.33
C VAL A 6 -4.88 -13.20 -1.03
N ILE A 7 -5.40 -12.58 -2.08
CA ILE A 7 -4.97 -12.81 -3.46
C ILE A 7 -4.08 -11.63 -3.87
N VAL A 8 -2.94 -11.93 -4.48
CA VAL A 8 -2.02 -10.90 -4.98
C VAL A 8 -2.06 -10.89 -6.50
N VAL A 9 -2.41 -9.75 -7.07
CA VAL A 9 -2.41 -9.51 -8.51
C VAL A 9 -1.26 -8.59 -8.85
N SER A 10 -0.43 -8.95 -9.80
CA SER A 10 0.66 -8.11 -10.25
C SER A 10 0.55 -7.80 -11.74
N ILE A 11 0.78 -6.54 -12.11
CA ILE A 11 0.48 -6.04 -13.45
C ILE A 11 1.66 -5.24 -14.00
N GLY A 12 2.05 -5.60 -15.22
CA GLY A 12 3.13 -4.95 -15.95
C GLY A 12 4.52 -5.30 -15.39
N GLN A 13 5.55 -4.76 -16.01
CA GLN A 13 6.94 -5.09 -15.69
C GLN A 13 7.27 -4.90 -14.20
N ALA A 14 7.07 -3.69 -13.67
CA ALA A 14 7.42 -3.37 -12.29
C ALA A 14 6.57 -4.18 -11.28
N GLY A 15 5.25 -4.30 -11.51
CA GLY A 15 4.37 -5.08 -10.63
C GLY A 15 4.81 -6.54 -10.52
N ASN A 16 5.16 -7.17 -11.64
CA ASN A 16 5.59 -8.57 -11.68
C ASN A 16 6.99 -8.77 -11.07
N GLN A 17 7.91 -7.82 -11.25
CA GLN A 17 9.23 -7.86 -10.60
C GLN A 17 9.11 -7.75 -9.07
N ILE A 18 8.30 -6.82 -8.57
CA ILE A 18 8.01 -6.68 -7.14
C ILE A 18 7.36 -7.96 -6.61
N ALA A 19 6.37 -8.50 -7.32
CA ALA A 19 5.69 -9.73 -6.94
C ALA A 19 6.65 -10.93 -6.85
N ALA A 20 7.56 -11.09 -7.82
CA ALA A 20 8.56 -12.15 -7.81
C ALA A 20 9.48 -12.06 -6.56
N SER A 21 9.94 -10.88 -6.22
CA SER A 21 10.73 -10.62 -5.00
C SER A 21 9.91 -10.88 -3.72
N PHE A 22 8.68 -10.39 -3.67
CA PHE A 22 7.75 -10.60 -2.55
C PHE A 22 7.46 -12.08 -2.30
N TRP A 23 7.10 -12.84 -3.34
CA TRP A 23 6.81 -14.26 -3.20
C TRP A 23 8.03 -15.06 -2.78
N LYS A 24 9.23 -14.74 -3.27
CA LYS A 24 10.48 -15.34 -2.82
C LYS A 24 10.69 -15.11 -1.31
N THR A 25 10.47 -13.90 -0.83
CA THR A 25 10.63 -13.54 0.58
C THR A 25 9.63 -14.28 1.46
N ILE A 26 8.35 -14.26 1.13
CA ILE A 26 7.36 -14.96 1.98
C ILE A 26 7.46 -16.49 1.89
N CYS A 27 7.87 -17.07 0.78
CA CYS A 27 8.22 -18.49 0.74
C CYS A 27 9.28 -18.84 1.78
N GLN A 28 10.38 -18.08 1.80
CA GLN A 28 11.46 -18.29 2.77
C GLN A 28 11.00 -18.11 4.22
N GLU A 29 10.14 -17.12 4.50
CA GLU A 29 9.58 -16.89 5.83
C GLU A 29 8.75 -18.07 6.33
N HIS A 30 7.98 -18.69 5.45
CA HIS A 30 7.18 -19.88 5.75
C HIS A 30 7.97 -21.19 5.69
N GLY A 31 9.25 -21.16 5.29
CA GLY A 31 10.06 -22.38 5.11
C GLY A 31 9.68 -23.19 3.87
N ILE A 32 9.17 -22.50 2.85
CA ILE A 32 8.80 -23.05 1.54
C ILE A 32 9.95 -22.79 0.56
N ASP A 33 10.31 -23.78 -0.23
CA ASP A 33 11.27 -23.60 -1.31
C ASP A 33 10.64 -22.74 -2.43
N PRO A 34 11.23 -21.59 -2.76
CA PRO A 34 10.68 -20.67 -3.75
C PRO A 34 10.74 -21.15 -5.20
N LEU A 35 11.35 -22.30 -5.48
CA LEU A 35 11.39 -22.92 -6.80
C LEU A 35 10.37 -24.05 -6.96
N THR A 36 10.10 -24.81 -5.91
CA THR A 36 9.28 -26.02 -5.98
C THR A 36 7.95 -25.91 -5.23
N GLY A 37 7.80 -24.90 -4.35
CA GLY A 37 6.65 -24.79 -3.48
C GLY A 37 6.61 -25.89 -2.40
N GLN A 38 7.68 -26.63 -2.19
CA GLN A 38 7.75 -27.70 -1.21
C GLN A 38 8.39 -27.20 0.10
N THR A 39 8.04 -27.86 1.19
CA THR A 39 8.73 -27.70 2.47
C THR A 39 9.78 -28.79 2.63
N ALA A 40 10.74 -28.64 3.56
CA ALA A 40 11.68 -29.69 3.90
C ALA A 40 10.92 -30.95 4.33
N GLN A 41 11.44 -32.13 3.99
CA GLN A 41 10.78 -33.42 4.27
C GLN A 41 10.31 -33.52 5.72
N GLY A 42 9.00 -33.78 5.91
CA GLY A 42 8.37 -33.95 7.21
C GLY A 42 8.13 -32.68 8.02
N GLN A 43 8.36 -31.49 7.43
CA GLN A 43 8.07 -30.23 8.07
C GLN A 43 6.79 -29.58 7.50
N GLU A 44 5.89 -29.14 8.38
CA GLU A 44 4.80 -28.27 7.98
C GLU A 44 5.31 -26.82 7.79
N PRO A 45 4.70 -26.03 6.87
CA PRO A 45 5.04 -24.63 6.71
C PRO A 45 4.80 -23.84 8.00
N ARG A 46 5.61 -22.84 8.24
CA ARG A 46 5.48 -21.98 9.43
C ARG A 46 4.26 -21.06 9.32
N GLY A 47 3.63 -20.78 10.45
CA GLY A 47 2.54 -19.79 10.55
C GLY A 47 1.28 -20.14 9.76
N ASN A 48 0.45 -19.14 9.49
CA ASN A 48 -0.78 -19.27 8.72
C ASN A 48 -0.49 -19.11 7.21
N TRP A 49 0.19 -20.10 6.65
CA TRP A 49 0.56 -20.10 5.24
C TRP A 49 -0.66 -20.08 4.31
N SER A 50 -1.80 -20.67 4.72
CA SER A 50 -3.00 -20.77 3.91
C SER A 50 -3.63 -19.39 3.58
N ALA A 51 -3.25 -18.33 4.30
CA ALA A 51 -3.65 -16.98 3.97
C ALA A 51 -3.18 -16.54 2.57
N PHE A 52 -2.00 -16.96 2.15
CA PHE A 52 -1.39 -16.58 0.88
C PHE A 52 -1.13 -17.74 -0.09
N PHE A 53 -1.22 -18.98 0.36
CA PHE A 53 -0.96 -20.16 -0.46
C PHE A 53 -2.17 -21.09 -0.50
N SER A 54 -2.28 -21.86 -1.56
CA SER A 54 -3.15 -23.04 -1.68
C SER A 54 -2.28 -24.28 -1.79
N ARG A 55 -2.79 -25.44 -1.35
CA ARG A 55 -2.08 -26.71 -1.46
C ARG A 55 -2.60 -27.48 -2.69
N LEU A 56 -1.70 -27.94 -3.54
CA LEU A 56 -2.02 -28.83 -4.66
C LEU A 56 -1.86 -30.29 -4.24
N GLY A 57 -2.90 -31.10 -4.48
CA GLY A 57 -2.91 -32.55 -4.20
C GLY A 57 -3.54 -32.92 -2.87
N ASP A 58 -4.13 -34.14 -2.84
CA ASP A 58 -4.74 -34.72 -1.66
C ASP A 58 -3.67 -35.44 -0.83
N GLY A 59 -3.44 -34.95 0.40
CA GLY A 59 -2.50 -35.51 1.36
C GLY A 59 -1.35 -34.58 1.75
N GLY A 60 -0.80 -34.76 2.95
CA GLY A 60 0.14 -33.86 3.60
C GLY A 60 1.49 -33.58 2.91
N GLY A 61 1.69 -34.01 1.65
CA GLY A 61 2.91 -33.78 0.87
C GLY A 61 2.73 -32.97 -0.42
N GLY A 62 1.58 -32.33 -0.63
CA GLY A 62 1.34 -31.51 -1.83
C GLY A 62 2.14 -30.21 -1.82
N SER A 63 2.59 -29.74 -3.01
CA SER A 63 3.27 -28.46 -3.14
C SER A 63 2.32 -27.28 -2.86
N LEU A 64 2.88 -26.21 -2.29
CA LEU A 64 2.17 -24.98 -1.98
C LEU A 64 2.31 -24.02 -3.15
N VAL A 65 1.18 -23.47 -3.59
CA VAL A 65 1.11 -22.56 -4.74
C VAL A 65 0.60 -21.20 -4.25
N PRO A 66 1.28 -20.13 -4.59
CA PRO A 66 0.83 -18.78 -4.29
C PRO A 66 -0.57 -18.48 -4.83
N ARG A 67 -1.40 -17.78 -4.05
CA ARG A 67 -2.64 -17.17 -4.53
C ARG A 67 -2.32 -15.94 -5.33
N ALA A 68 -1.74 -16.14 -6.51
CA ALA A 68 -1.19 -15.09 -7.35
C ALA A 68 -1.78 -15.17 -8.75
N VAL A 69 -2.06 -14.00 -9.33
CA VAL A 69 -2.31 -13.81 -10.77
C VAL A 69 -1.34 -12.75 -11.26
N MET A 70 -0.48 -13.12 -12.21
CA MET A 70 0.57 -12.27 -12.75
C MET A 70 0.28 -11.99 -14.22
N VAL A 71 0.20 -10.70 -14.58
CA VAL A 71 -0.24 -10.28 -15.91
C VAL A 71 0.71 -9.25 -16.49
N ASP A 72 1.08 -9.42 -17.74
CA ASP A 72 1.67 -8.35 -18.53
C ASP A 72 1.16 -8.40 -19.97
N LEU A 73 1.04 -7.24 -20.61
CA LEU A 73 0.73 -7.15 -22.02
C LEU A 73 1.97 -7.43 -22.90
N GLU A 74 3.17 -7.53 -22.29
CA GLU A 74 4.41 -7.95 -22.90
C GLU A 74 4.87 -9.31 -22.35
N PRO A 75 5.52 -10.15 -23.16
CA PRO A 75 5.88 -11.50 -22.72
C PRO A 75 7.11 -11.56 -21.81
N SER A 76 8.05 -10.63 -21.97
CA SER A 76 9.43 -10.72 -21.45
C SER A 76 9.51 -10.98 -19.94
N VAL A 77 8.73 -10.27 -19.13
CA VAL A 77 8.78 -10.40 -17.67
C VAL A 77 8.09 -11.67 -17.19
N ILE A 78 6.96 -12.03 -17.79
CA ILE A 78 6.24 -13.28 -17.44
C ILE A 78 7.08 -14.50 -17.83
N GLU A 79 7.77 -14.47 -18.97
CA GLU A 79 8.70 -15.54 -19.35
C GLU A 79 9.90 -15.63 -18.40
N ASN A 80 10.43 -14.50 -17.96
CA ASN A 80 11.47 -14.47 -16.94
C ASN A 80 10.99 -15.06 -15.60
N VAL A 81 9.76 -14.74 -15.16
CA VAL A 81 9.15 -15.35 -13.98
C VAL A 81 9.04 -16.86 -14.17
N ARG A 82 8.52 -17.34 -15.31
CA ARG A 82 8.43 -18.79 -15.61
C ARG A 82 9.78 -19.48 -15.57
N ALA A 83 10.82 -18.85 -16.11
CA ALA A 83 12.17 -19.43 -16.14
C ALA A 83 12.82 -19.50 -14.75
N ASN A 84 12.58 -18.49 -13.90
CA ASN A 84 13.30 -18.34 -12.62
C ASN A 84 12.52 -18.86 -11.39
N SER A 85 11.20 -19.09 -11.51
CA SER A 85 10.35 -19.52 -10.37
C SER A 85 10.05 -21.03 -10.37
N GLY A 86 10.66 -21.80 -11.26
CA GLY A 86 10.47 -23.25 -11.33
C GLY A 86 8.99 -23.64 -11.46
N SER A 87 8.48 -24.44 -10.50
CA SER A 87 7.08 -24.89 -10.44
C SER A 87 6.25 -24.20 -9.36
N LEU A 88 6.74 -23.09 -8.79
CA LEU A 88 6.06 -22.40 -7.69
C LEU A 88 4.68 -21.87 -8.08
N PHE A 89 4.57 -21.19 -9.22
CA PHE A 89 3.31 -20.58 -9.65
C PHE A 89 2.46 -21.53 -10.50
N ASN A 90 1.14 -21.36 -10.41
CA ASN A 90 0.23 -22.00 -11.35
C ASN A 90 0.46 -21.41 -12.76
N PRO A 91 0.87 -22.20 -13.76
CA PRO A 91 1.13 -21.71 -15.11
C PRO A 91 -0.05 -20.98 -15.76
N ALA A 92 -1.28 -21.37 -15.39
CA ALA A 92 -2.50 -20.75 -15.91
C ALA A 92 -2.76 -19.33 -15.35
N ASN A 93 -2.10 -18.95 -14.26
CA ASN A 93 -2.19 -17.63 -13.65
C ASN A 93 -1.06 -16.69 -14.11
N LEU A 94 -0.17 -17.16 -14.99
CA LEU A 94 0.89 -16.37 -15.60
C LEU A 94 0.45 -15.98 -17.01
N ILE A 95 -0.11 -14.79 -17.16
CA ILE A 95 -0.77 -14.32 -18.40
C ILE A 95 0.08 -13.27 -19.08
N SER A 96 0.39 -13.49 -20.35
CA SER A 96 1.11 -12.51 -21.18
C SER A 96 0.49 -12.37 -22.56
N ARG A 97 0.78 -11.25 -23.21
CA ARG A 97 0.44 -10.96 -24.62
C ARG A 97 1.70 -10.61 -25.39
N THR A 98 1.59 -10.43 -26.69
CA THR A 98 2.73 -10.18 -27.59
C THR A 98 2.88 -8.72 -27.99
N GLU A 99 1.81 -7.94 -27.99
CA GLU A 99 1.80 -6.61 -28.60
C GLU A 99 2.22 -5.49 -27.64
N GLY A 100 2.12 -5.72 -26.31
CA GLY A 100 2.45 -4.71 -25.31
C GLY A 100 1.49 -3.51 -25.32
N ALA A 101 1.74 -2.56 -24.42
CA ALA A 101 1.01 -1.29 -24.38
C ALA A 101 1.88 -0.08 -24.76
N GLY A 102 3.14 -0.30 -25.15
CA GLY A 102 4.04 0.75 -25.64
C GLY A 102 4.20 1.96 -24.70
N GLY A 103 4.07 1.78 -23.36
CA GLY A 103 4.10 2.88 -22.40
C GLY A 103 2.90 3.84 -22.49
N ASN A 104 1.78 3.41 -23.09
CA ASN A 104 0.57 4.21 -23.30
C ASN A 104 -0.61 3.68 -22.49
N PHE A 105 -1.13 4.50 -21.57
CA PHE A 105 -2.32 4.19 -20.78
C PHE A 105 -3.52 3.81 -21.66
N ALA A 106 -3.76 4.55 -22.75
CA ALA A 106 -4.96 4.35 -23.58
C ALA A 106 -4.92 2.98 -24.28
N VAL A 107 -3.77 2.52 -24.76
CA VAL A 107 -3.60 1.15 -25.29
C VAL A 107 -3.88 0.10 -24.22
N GLY A 108 -3.34 0.30 -23.02
CA GLY A 108 -3.56 -0.60 -21.89
C GLY A 108 -5.01 -0.63 -21.42
N TYR A 109 -5.73 0.49 -21.50
CA TYR A 109 -7.11 0.60 -21.00
C TYR A 109 -8.16 0.26 -22.07
N PHE A 110 -8.05 0.81 -23.28
CA PHE A 110 -9.07 0.68 -24.35
C PHE A 110 -8.75 -0.41 -25.36
N GLY A 111 -7.47 -0.71 -25.58
CA GLY A 111 -6.96 -1.68 -26.57
C GLY A 111 -6.66 -3.06 -25.96
N ALA A 112 -5.40 -3.45 -26.01
CA ALA A 112 -4.91 -4.77 -25.61
C ALA A 112 -5.36 -5.21 -24.19
N GLY A 113 -5.53 -4.26 -23.26
CA GLY A 113 -6.03 -4.58 -21.93
C GLY A 113 -7.46 -5.11 -21.93
N ARG A 114 -8.35 -4.60 -22.76
CA ARG A 114 -9.74 -5.10 -22.88
C ARG A 114 -9.82 -6.51 -23.44
N GLU A 115 -8.88 -6.88 -24.30
CA GLU A 115 -8.81 -8.23 -24.86
C GLU A 115 -8.38 -9.27 -23.83
N VAL A 116 -7.48 -8.89 -22.91
CA VAL A 116 -6.97 -9.80 -21.88
C VAL A 116 -7.86 -9.85 -20.63
N LEU A 117 -8.65 -8.82 -20.38
CA LEU A 117 -9.47 -8.69 -19.17
C LEU A 117 -10.36 -9.89 -18.87
N PRO A 118 -11.12 -10.48 -19.84
CA PRO A 118 -11.98 -11.62 -19.55
C PRO A 118 -11.22 -12.84 -19.04
N GLU A 119 -10.02 -13.11 -19.58
CA GLU A 119 -9.16 -14.19 -19.14
C GLU A 119 -8.65 -13.95 -17.72
N VAL A 120 -8.16 -12.74 -17.42
CA VAL A 120 -7.65 -12.38 -16.10
C VAL A 120 -8.77 -12.44 -15.06
N MET A 121 -9.95 -11.89 -15.34
CA MET A 121 -11.11 -11.97 -14.45
C MET A 121 -11.54 -13.41 -14.21
N GLY A 122 -11.55 -14.25 -15.25
CA GLY A 122 -11.85 -15.68 -15.10
C GLY A 122 -10.84 -16.42 -14.22
N ARG A 123 -9.54 -16.06 -14.26
CA ARG A 123 -8.53 -16.63 -13.36
C ARG A 123 -8.69 -16.14 -11.93
N LEU A 124 -9.04 -14.88 -11.75
CA LEU A 124 -9.33 -14.33 -10.43
C LEU A 124 -10.56 -14.98 -9.80
N ASP A 125 -11.63 -15.22 -10.56
CA ASP A 125 -12.80 -15.96 -10.07
C ASP A 125 -12.40 -17.36 -9.57
N VAL A 126 -11.56 -18.07 -10.31
CA VAL A 126 -11.05 -19.40 -9.89
C VAL A 126 -10.23 -19.32 -8.61
N GLU A 127 -9.41 -18.29 -8.42
CA GLU A 127 -8.65 -18.11 -7.16
C GLU A 127 -9.56 -17.68 -5.99
N ILE A 128 -10.60 -16.87 -6.25
CA ILE A 128 -11.62 -16.49 -5.27
C ILE A 128 -12.40 -17.72 -4.81
N ASP A 129 -12.83 -18.57 -5.74
CA ASP A 129 -13.60 -19.79 -5.44
C ASP A 129 -12.80 -20.83 -4.61
N LYS A 130 -11.46 -20.81 -4.69
CA LYS A 130 -10.58 -21.64 -3.85
C LYS A 130 -10.41 -21.12 -2.42
N CYS A 131 -10.93 -19.95 -2.11
CA CYS A 131 -10.78 -19.32 -0.81
C CYS A 131 -11.96 -19.65 0.10
N ASP A 132 -11.71 -19.99 1.36
CA ASP A 132 -12.77 -20.14 2.36
C ASP A 132 -13.43 -18.80 2.70
N ASN A 133 -12.63 -17.75 2.73
CA ASN A 133 -13.06 -16.36 2.90
C ASN A 133 -12.01 -15.43 2.30
N VAL A 134 -12.40 -14.60 1.33
CA VAL A 134 -11.49 -13.63 0.73
C VAL A 134 -11.37 -12.41 1.63
N GLY A 135 -10.23 -12.27 2.27
CA GLY A 135 -9.90 -11.13 3.15
C GLY A 135 -9.57 -9.85 2.38
N GLY A 136 -9.18 -9.99 1.11
CA GLY A 136 -8.90 -8.87 0.20
C GLY A 136 -7.98 -9.24 -0.95
N ILE A 137 -7.84 -8.29 -1.88
CA ILE A 137 -6.96 -8.38 -3.06
C ILE A 137 -5.90 -7.28 -2.95
N ILE A 138 -4.63 -7.65 -3.12
CA ILE A 138 -3.52 -6.69 -3.24
C ILE A 138 -3.13 -6.62 -4.71
N VAL A 139 -3.16 -5.42 -5.29
CA VAL A 139 -2.78 -5.17 -6.69
C VAL A 139 -1.45 -4.43 -6.73
N LEU A 140 -0.42 -5.06 -7.29
CA LEU A 140 0.92 -4.48 -7.44
C LEU A 140 1.08 -3.96 -8.88
N HIS A 141 1.27 -2.67 -9.04
CA HIS A 141 1.44 -2.08 -10.38
C HIS A 141 2.21 -0.76 -10.33
N ALA A 142 2.83 -0.39 -11.45
CA ALA A 142 3.37 0.96 -11.62
C ALA A 142 2.39 1.82 -12.42
N THR A 143 2.35 3.10 -12.10
CA THR A 143 1.44 4.05 -12.76
C THR A 143 2.06 4.71 -14.02
N GLY A 144 3.37 4.55 -14.23
CA GLY A 144 4.08 5.20 -15.33
C GLY A 144 4.02 4.43 -16.66
N GLY A 145 4.02 3.09 -16.63
CA GLY A 145 3.97 2.24 -17.82
C GLY A 145 2.55 2.06 -18.38
N GLY A 146 2.42 1.53 -19.61
CA GLY A 146 1.12 1.34 -20.25
C GLY A 146 0.30 0.17 -19.66
N SER A 147 0.92 -0.99 -19.43
CA SER A 147 0.27 -2.17 -18.81
C SER A 147 -0.13 -1.89 -17.36
N GLY A 148 0.82 -1.44 -16.53
CA GLY A 148 0.57 -1.19 -15.11
C GLY A 148 -0.43 -0.07 -14.86
N SER A 149 -0.43 0.99 -15.67
CA SER A 149 -1.35 2.11 -15.56
C SER A 149 -2.71 1.79 -16.21
N GLY A 150 -2.73 1.54 -17.53
CA GLY A 150 -3.95 1.41 -18.30
C GLY A 150 -4.71 0.12 -17.98
N PHE A 151 -4.07 -1.04 -18.12
CA PHE A 151 -4.71 -2.31 -17.76
C PHE A 151 -4.92 -2.43 -16.25
N GLY A 152 -3.98 -1.90 -15.44
CA GLY A 152 -4.16 -1.86 -13.98
C GLY A 152 -5.41 -1.09 -13.55
N ALA A 153 -5.65 0.07 -14.14
CA ALA A 153 -6.86 0.85 -13.94
C ALA A 153 -8.11 0.06 -14.35
N LEU A 154 -8.12 -0.49 -15.56
CA LEU A 154 -9.25 -1.28 -16.08
C LEU A 154 -9.58 -2.49 -15.19
N LEU A 155 -8.58 -3.20 -14.71
CA LEU A 155 -8.76 -4.36 -13.84
C LEU A 155 -9.33 -3.96 -12.47
N ILE A 156 -8.80 -2.91 -11.83
CA ILE A 156 -9.29 -2.42 -10.53
C ILE A 156 -10.75 -1.96 -10.63
N GLU A 157 -11.12 -1.26 -11.70
CA GLU A 157 -12.53 -0.91 -11.97
C GLU A 157 -13.41 -2.16 -12.10
N SER A 158 -12.98 -3.12 -12.91
CA SER A 158 -13.74 -4.37 -13.15
C SER A 158 -13.86 -5.23 -11.89
N LEU A 159 -12.82 -5.26 -11.04
CA LEU A 159 -12.88 -5.91 -9.73
C LEU A 159 -13.91 -5.25 -8.83
N LYS A 160 -13.93 -3.91 -8.77
CA LYS A 160 -14.88 -3.17 -7.94
C LYS A 160 -16.31 -3.34 -8.42
N GLU A 161 -16.53 -3.40 -9.73
CA GLU A 161 -17.85 -3.65 -10.32
C GLU A 161 -18.37 -5.06 -10.04
N LYS A 162 -17.51 -6.07 -10.17
CA LYS A 162 -17.90 -7.48 -10.04
C LYS A 162 -17.88 -8.00 -8.60
N HIS A 163 -16.91 -7.58 -7.80
CA HIS A 163 -16.62 -8.05 -6.44
C HIS A 163 -16.53 -6.89 -5.47
N SER A 164 -17.57 -6.06 -5.40
CA SER A 164 -17.61 -4.82 -4.60
C SER A 164 -17.36 -5.04 -3.10
N GLU A 165 -17.67 -6.23 -2.58
CA GLU A 165 -17.49 -6.62 -1.19
C GLU A 165 -16.05 -6.99 -0.82
N ILE A 166 -15.19 -7.32 -1.81
CA ILE A 166 -13.81 -7.69 -1.58
C ILE A 166 -12.97 -6.40 -1.54
N PRO A 167 -12.28 -6.10 -0.43
CA PRO A 167 -11.44 -4.92 -0.36
C PRO A 167 -10.22 -5.04 -1.28
N VAL A 168 -9.94 -3.97 -2.02
CA VAL A 168 -8.80 -3.86 -2.95
C VAL A 168 -7.80 -2.85 -2.40
N LEU A 169 -6.60 -3.32 -2.09
CA LEU A 169 -5.43 -2.49 -1.79
C LEU A 169 -4.57 -2.36 -3.05
N ALA A 170 -4.55 -1.20 -3.67
CA ALA A 170 -3.67 -0.90 -4.78
C ALA A 170 -2.30 -0.43 -4.25
N CYS A 171 -1.24 -1.18 -4.53
CA CYS A 171 0.14 -0.80 -4.26
C CYS A 171 0.71 -0.19 -5.53
N ALA A 172 0.70 1.14 -5.60
CA ALA A 172 0.99 1.90 -6.81
C ALA A 172 2.39 2.51 -6.75
N VAL A 173 3.24 2.16 -7.70
CA VAL A 173 4.58 2.74 -7.85
C VAL A 173 4.50 3.96 -8.75
N LEU A 174 4.84 5.11 -8.18
CA LEU A 174 4.91 6.38 -8.90
C LEU A 174 6.26 6.54 -9.62
N PRO A 175 6.26 7.08 -10.84
CA PRO A 175 7.48 7.28 -11.59
C PRO A 175 8.34 8.42 -11.06
N SER A 176 9.65 8.33 -11.32
CA SER A 176 10.61 9.42 -11.08
C SER A 176 11.48 9.63 -12.30
N PRO A 177 11.74 10.90 -12.69
CA PRO A 177 12.67 11.23 -13.76
C PRO A 177 14.11 10.76 -13.51
N GLN A 178 14.47 10.46 -12.25
CA GLN A 178 15.79 9.93 -11.89
C GLN A 178 15.93 8.44 -12.23
N VAL A 179 14.82 7.71 -12.28
CA VAL A 179 14.79 6.25 -12.48
C VAL A 179 14.40 5.90 -13.91
N SER A 180 13.54 6.69 -14.53
CA SER A 180 13.00 6.44 -15.87
C SER A 180 13.17 7.64 -16.78
N SER A 181 13.44 7.36 -18.06
CA SER A 181 13.51 8.34 -19.14
C SER A 181 12.21 8.45 -19.96
N VAL A 182 11.15 7.75 -19.56
CA VAL A 182 9.87 7.72 -20.31
C VAL A 182 9.11 9.02 -20.09
N VAL A 183 8.96 9.81 -21.15
CA VAL A 183 8.39 11.16 -21.07
C VAL A 183 6.88 11.18 -20.81
N THR A 184 6.17 10.11 -21.15
CA THR A 184 4.71 9.99 -21.06
C THR A 184 4.20 9.58 -19.68
N GLU A 185 5.06 9.23 -18.74
CA GLU A 185 4.70 8.77 -17.40
C GLU A 185 3.77 9.72 -16.63
N PRO A 186 3.92 11.06 -16.69
CA PRO A 186 2.99 11.96 -16.01
C PRO A 186 1.56 11.84 -16.52
N TYR A 187 1.35 11.60 -17.82
CA TYR A 187 0.02 11.34 -18.39
C TYR A 187 -0.57 10.06 -17.80
N ASN A 188 0.17 8.95 -17.94
CA ASN A 188 -0.28 7.64 -17.48
C ASN A 188 -0.64 7.66 -15.99
N THR A 189 0.18 8.33 -15.17
CA THR A 189 -0.03 8.44 -13.74
C THR A 189 -1.30 9.24 -13.41
N VAL A 190 -1.49 10.43 -14.01
CA VAL A 190 -2.70 11.24 -13.75
C VAL A 190 -3.97 10.50 -14.15
N PHE A 191 -3.94 9.74 -15.26
CA PHE A 191 -5.09 8.96 -15.69
C PHE A 191 -5.40 7.81 -14.72
N THR A 192 -4.35 7.12 -14.26
CA THR A 192 -4.48 6.03 -13.27
C THR A 192 -5.02 6.54 -11.93
N LEU A 193 -4.58 7.72 -11.45
CA LEU A 193 -5.03 8.29 -10.18
C LEU A 193 -6.54 8.46 -10.10
N ASN A 194 -7.21 8.79 -11.23
CA ASN A 194 -8.65 8.90 -11.25
C ASN A 194 -9.34 7.56 -10.93
N THR A 195 -8.89 6.47 -11.54
CA THR A 195 -9.43 5.14 -11.26
C THR A 195 -9.12 4.69 -9.84
N LEU A 196 -7.89 4.88 -9.38
CA LEU A 196 -7.51 4.55 -8.00
C LEU A 196 -8.41 5.28 -7.00
N ARG A 197 -8.65 6.59 -7.21
CA ARG A 197 -9.54 7.40 -6.37
C ARG A 197 -10.97 6.85 -6.30
N ARG A 198 -11.49 6.27 -7.38
CA ARG A 198 -12.88 5.83 -7.50
C ARG A 198 -13.11 4.38 -7.12
N SER A 199 -12.14 3.52 -7.38
CA SER A 199 -12.36 2.08 -7.41
C SER A 199 -11.48 1.28 -6.45
N ALA A 200 -10.37 1.83 -5.94
CA ALA A 200 -9.60 1.20 -4.88
C ALA A 200 -10.16 1.54 -3.50
N ASP A 201 -10.11 0.60 -2.55
CA ASP A 201 -10.50 0.86 -1.16
C ASP A 201 -9.36 1.54 -0.38
N ALA A 202 -8.12 1.30 -0.78
CA ALA A 202 -6.95 2.09 -0.39
C ALA A 202 -5.84 2.00 -1.45
N CYS A 203 -5.00 3.03 -1.50
CA CYS A 203 -3.83 3.09 -2.36
C CYS A 203 -2.58 3.26 -1.51
N LEU A 204 -1.68 2.29 -1.51
CA LEU A 204 -0.37 2.40 -0.89
C LEU A 204 0.61 2.91 -1.94
N ILE A 205 1.16 4.08 -1.71
CA ILE A 205 2.01 4.79 -2.65
C ILE A 205 3.48 4.49 -2.36
N PHE A 206 4.19 4.05 -3.39
CA PHE A 206 5.63 3.91 -3.44
C PHE A 206 6.18 4.87 -4.49
N ASP A 207 6.97 5.85 -4.07
CA ASP A 207 7.53 6.87 -4.95
C ASP A 207 8.97 6.51 -5.32
N ASN A 208 9.22 6.21 -6.57
CA ASN A 208 10.56 5.87 -7.05
C ASN A 208 11.60 6.95 -6.75
N GLU A 209 11.20 8.21 -6.65
CA GLU A 209 12.11 9.29 -6.26
C GLU A 209 12.58 9.14 -4.81
N ALA A 210 11.64 8.89 -3.89
CA ALA A 210 11.97 8.63 -2.49
C ALA A 210 12.80 7.35 -2.32
N LEU A 211 12.38 6.27 -2.99
CA LEU A 211 13.08 4.97 -2.90
C LEU A 211 14.52 5.06 -3.43
N PHE A 212 14.72 5.77 -4.54
CA PHE A 212 16.05 6.01 -5.10
C PHE A 212 16.95 6.76 -4.10
N GLU A 213 16.43 7.84 -3.51
CA GLU A 213 17.15 8.60 -2.50
C GLU A 213 17.45 7.78 -1.23
N LEU A 214 16.51 6.92 -0.81
CA LEU A 214 16.72 6.02 0.33
C LEU A 214 17.84 5.01 0.05
N ALA A 215 17.82 4.35 -1.10
CA ALA A 215 18.87 3.41 -1.50
C ALA A 215 20.22 4.11 -1.62
N HIS A 216 20.24 5.31 -2.21
CA HIS A 216 21.48 6.08 -2.33
C HIS A 216 22.03 6.50 -0.97
N ARG A 217 21.22 7.09 -0.09
CA ARG A 217 21.67 7.66 1.19
C ARG A 217 21.85 6.62 2.31
N LYS A 218 20.90 5.68 2.46
CA LYS A 218 20.90 4.72 3.58
C LYS A 218 21.71 3.47 3.26
N TRP A 219 21.64 2.99 2.01
CA TRP A 219 22.42 1.83 1.58
C TRP A 219 23.77 2.19 0.99
N ASN A 220 24.03 3.51 0.80
CA ASN A 220 25.29 4.03 0.24
C ASN A 220 25.61 3.43 -1.14
N ILE A 221 24.56 3.25 -1.99
CA ILE A 221 24.69 2.79 -3.35
C ILE A 221 24.78 4.01 -4.27
N GLU A 222 25.87 4.18 -5.02
CA GLU A 222 26.04 5.34 -5.91
C GLU A 222 24.99 5.39 -7.02
N SER A 223 24.61 4.24 -7.58
CA SER A 223 23.62 4.12 -8.65
C SER A 223 22.63 3.00 -8.32
N PRO A 224 21.58 3.28 -7.52
CA PRO A 224 20.58 2.29 -7.19
C PRO A 224 19.91 1.72 -8.44
N THR A 225 19.71 0.42 -8.45
CA THR A 225 19.02 -0.31 -9.51
C THR A 225 17.54 -0.47 -9.18
N VAL A 226 16.73 -0.81 -10.17
CA VAL A 226 15.29 -1.12 -9.94
C VAL A 226 15.12 -2.29 -8.96
N ASP A 227 16.05 -3.26 -8.97
CA ASP A 227 16.00 -4.40 -8.04
C ASP A 227 16.23 -3.95 -6.59
N ASP A 228 17.08 -2.96 -6.36
CA ASP A 228 17.28 -2.38 -5.03
C ASP A 228 15.99 -1.69 -4.52
N LEU A 229 15.32 -0.95 -5.41
CA LEU A 229 14.04 -0.31 -5.07
C LEU A 229 12.95 -1.34 -4.81
N ASN A 230 12.87 -2.39 -5.62
CA ASN A 230 11.92 -3.48 -5.46
C ASN A 230 12.15 -4.23 -4.13
N LEU A 231 13.38 -4.33 -3.66
CA LEU A 231 13.69 -4.95 -2.37
C LEU A 231 13.15 -4.12 -1.20
N LEU A 232 13.29 -2.78 -1.24
CA LEU A 232 12.67 -1.89 -0.23
C LEU A 232 11.16 -2.08 -0.16
N ILE A 233 10.48 -2.09 -1.32
CA ILE A 233 9.04 -2.32 -1.40
C ILE A 233 8.68 -3.70 -0.84
N THR A 234 9.47 -4.72 -1.16
CA THR A 234 9.26 -6.10 -0.71
C THR A 234 9.35 -6.22 0.81
N GLU A 235 10.34 -5.60 1.45
CA GLU A 235 10.47 -5.60 2.92
C GLU A 235 9.26 -4.94 3.60
N ALA A 236 8.79 -3.82 3.05
CA ALA A 236 7.59 -3.16 3.56
C ALA A 236 6.33 -4.02 3.40
N LEU A 237 6.13 -4.65 2.23
CA LEU A 237 4.99 -5.53 1.97
C LEU A 237 5.05 -6.81 2.82
N ALA A 238 6.23 -7.40 3.02
CA ALA A 238 6.41 -8.55 3.89
C ALA A 238 6.09 -8.21 5.36
N GLY A 239 6.49 -7.02 5.82
CA GLY A 239 6.14 -6.50 7.14
C GLY A 239 4.65 -6.20 7.29
N LEU A 240 4.03 -5.55 6.31
CA LEU A 240 2.60 -5.25 6.25
C LEU A 240 1.75 -6.52 6.38
N THR A 241 2.12 -7.56 5.64
CA THR A 241 1.34 -8.81 5.57
C THR A 241 1.67 -9.79 6.70
N ALA A 242 2.68 -9.51 7.52
CA ALA A 242 3.15 -10.44 8.56
C ALA A 242 2.04 -10.79 9.57
N SER A 243 1.21 -9.83 9.99
CA SER A 243 0.11 -10.05 10.93
C SER A 243 -1.01 -10.96 10.38
N MET A 244 -1.10 -11.08 9.05
CA MET A 244 -2.06 -11.98 8.37
C MET A 244 -1.51 -13.41 8.25
N ARG A 245 -0.18 -13.57 8.30
CA ARG A 245 0.56 -14.81 8.04
C ARG A 245 1.05 -15.51 9.28
N PHE A 246 1.23 -14.80 10.35
CA PHE A 246 1.76 -15.34 11.60
C PHE A 246 0.84 -15.03 12.76
N SER A 247 0.63 -16.03 13.61
CA SER A 247 -0.08 -15.92 14.90
C SER A 247 0.91 -16.15 16.05
N GLY A 248 0.62 -15.61 17.21
CA GLY A 248 1.45 -15.76 18.39
C GLY A 248 0.76 -15.20 19.64
N PHE A 249 1.32 -15.41 20.81
CA PHE A 249 0.71 -14.96 22.08
C PHE A 249 0.58 -13.43 22.17
N LEU A 250 1.57 -12.70 21.66
CA LEU A 250 1.57 -11.24 21.61
C LEU A 250 1.18 -10.70 20.23
N THR A 251 0.99 -11.59 19.25
CA THR A 251 0.64 -11.20 17.88
C THR A 251 -0.82 -10.76 17.82
N VAL A 252 -1.04 -9.57 17.32
CA VAL A 252 -2.38 -9.07 16.97
C VAL A 252 -2.64 -9.43 15.52
N GLU A 253 -3.51 -10.41 15.30
CA GLU A 253 -3.95 -10.77 13.96
C GLU A 253 -4.82 -9.67 13.39
N ILE A 254 -4.37 -9.01 12.34
CA ILE A 254 -5.09 -7.93 11.66
C ILE A 254 -5.37 -8.39 10.24
N SER A 255 -6.64 -8.47 9.86
CA SER A 255 -7.04 -8.74 8.49
C SER A 255 -6.80 -7.52 7.59
N LEU A 256 -6.65 -7.73 6.28
CA LEU A 256 -6.53 -6.62 5.33
C LEU A 256 -7.73 -5.67 5.43
N ARG A 257 -8.94 -6.19 5.55
CA ARG A 257 -10.16 -5.40 5.73
C ARG A 257 -10.10 -4.50 6.97
N GLU A 258 -9.70 -5.04 8.12
CA GLU A 258 -9.56 -4.25 9.36
C GLU A 258 -8.49 -3.17 9.24
N LEU A 259 -7.36 -3.52 8.63
CA LEU A 259 -6.28 -2.57 8.39
C LEU A 259 -6.77 -1.39 7.55
N LEU A 260 -7.45 -1.66 6.43
CA LEU A 260 -7.97 -0.62 5.55
C LEU A 260 -9.07 0.21 6.23
N THR A 261 -9.99 -0.42 6.96
CA THR A 261 -11.03 0.29 7.71
C THR A 261 -10.43 1.25 8.75
N ASN A 262 -9.34 0.86 9.39
CA ASN A 262 -8.66 1.72 10.37
C ASN A 262 -7.85 2.84 9.72
N LEU A 263 -7.27 2.61 8.54
CA LEU A 263 -6.40 3.57 7.84
C LEU A 263 -7.17 4.55 6.94
N VAL A 264 -8.41 4.21 6.57
CA VAL A 264 -9.25 5.03 5.68
C VAL A 264 -10.50 5.51 6.43
N PRO A 265 -10.37 6.51 7.31
CA PRO A 265 -11.51 7.05 8.05
C PRO A 265 -12.49 7.82 7.15
N GLN A 266 -12.02 8.31 6.01
CA GLN A 266 -12.81 9.00 5.01
C GLN A 266 -12.54 8.38 3.63
N PRO A 267 -13.55 7.80 2.96
CA PRO A 267 -13.35 7.07 1.69
C PRO A 267 -12.72 7.88 0.56
N SER A 268 -12.91 9.21 0.55
CA SER A 268 -12.29 10.09 -0.45
C SER A 268 -10.79 10.34 -0.22
N LEU A 269 -10.26 10.03 0.97
CA LEU A 269 -8.87 10.23 1.40
C LEU A 269 -8.26 8.89 1.79
N HIS A 270 -7.86 8.10 0.81
CA HIS A 270 -7.38 6.73 1.00
C HIS A 270 -6.00 6.45 0.37
N PHE A 271 -5.25 7.51 0.06
CA PHE A 271 -3.87 7.41 -0.42
C PHE A 271 -2.92 7.37 0.78
N LEU A 272 -2.30 6.23 0.98
CA LEU A 272 -1.44 5.93 2.12
C LEU A 272 0.03 6.05 1.73
N MET A 273 0.85 6.52 2.66
CA MET A 273 2.30 6.43 2.57
C MET A 273 2.83 5.34 3.49
N CYS A 274 4.01 4.83 3.17
CA CYS A 274 4.70 3.79 3.91
C CYS A 274 6.07 4.28 4.36
N ALA A 275 6.53 3.81 5.53
CA ALA A 275 7.92 3.87 5.94
C ALA A 275 8.34 2.52 6.53
N PHE A 276 9.62 2.22 6.45
CA PHE A 276 10.22 0.99 6.98
C PHE A 276 11.47 1.30 7.82
N ALA A 277 11.64 0.57 8.90
CA ALA A 277 12.84 0.62 9.73
C ALA A 277 13.17 -0.79 10.30
N PRO A 278 14.46 -1.14 10.40
CA PRO A 278 15.65 -0.36 10.02
C PRO A 278 15.90 -0.39 8.49
N LEU A 279 16.38 0.69 7.94
CA LEU A 279 16.84 0.77 6.55
C LEU A 279 18.34 0.41 6.50
N THR A 280 18.66 -0.83 6.81
CA THR A 280 20.01 -1.37 6.77
C THR A 280 20.21 -2.15 5.47
N PRO A 281 21.34 -2.02 4.77
CA PRO A 281 21.63 -2.83 3.59
C PRO A 281 21.51 -4.33 3.89
N PRO A 282 21.02 -5.16 2.97
CA PRO A 282 20.80 -6.59 3.19
C PRO A 282 22.03 -7.34 3.70
N ASP A 283 23.22 -6.96 3.24
CA ASP A 283 24.48 -7.57 3.61
C ASP A 283 24.86 -7.32 5.08
N ARG A 284 24.42 -6.20 5.65
CA ARG A 284 24.71 -5.78 7.03
C ARG A 284 23.58 -6.04 8.01
N SER A 285 22.37 -6.26 7.52
CA SER A 285 21.15 -6.40 8.33
C SER A 285 21.21 -7.47 9.43
N LYS A 286 22.06 -8.51 9.24
CA LYS A 286 22.27 -9.58 10.21
C LYS A 286 23.24 -9.20 11.33
N PHE A 287 24.06 -8.17 11.14
CA PHE A 287 25.14 -7.76 12.04
C PHE A 287 24.86 -6.44 12.76
N GLU A 288 24.01 -5.60 12.17
CA GLU A 288 23.66 -4.29 12.72
C GLU A 288 22.24 -4.33 13.30
N GLU A 289 22.13 -4.30 14.63
CA GLU A 289 20.83 -4.17 15.31
C GLU A 289 20.61 -2.72 15.70
N MET A 290 19.51 -2.14 15.22
CA MET A 290 19.06 -0.81 15.63
C MET A 290 18.25 -0.92 16.91
N GLY A 291 18.49 -0.03 17.89
CA GLY A 291 17.68 0.07 19.09
C GLY A 291 16.23 0.50 18.78
N ILE A 292 15.31 0.20 19.69
CA ILE A 292 13.87 0.46 19.50
C ILE A 292 13.55 1.96 19.36
N GLU A 293 14.10 2.82 20.21
CA GLU A 293 13.85 4.26 20.17
C GLU A 293 14.32 4.93 18.86
N PRO A 294 15.57 4.69 18.38
CA PRO A 294 16.00 5.14 17.06
C PRO A 294 15.15 4.58 15.91
N MET A 295 14.73 3.31 16.02
CA MET A 295 13.89 2.67 14.99
C MET A 295 12.53 3.37 14.87
N ILE A 296 11.85 3.60 16.00
CA ILE A 296 10.57 4.30 16.03
C ILE A 296 10.72 5.74 15.53
N THR A 297 11.76 6.44 16.00
CA THR A 297 11.99 7.84 15.55
C THR A 297 12.23 7.91 14.05
N SER A 298 13.01 6.97 13.51
CA SER A 298 13.31 6.95 12.07
C SER A 298 12.08 6.73 11.19
N LEU A 299 11.04 6.02 11.65
CA LEU A 299 9.80 5.80 10.89
C LEU A 299 9.06 7.10 10.54
N PHE A 300 9.19 8.12 11.36
CA PHE A 300 8.54 9.42 11.18
C PHE A 300 9.47 10.48 10.57
N ASP A 301 10.73 10.11 10.34
CA ASP A 301 11.71 10.96 9.67
C ASP A 301 11.55 10.89 8.14
N ASN A 302 11.73 12.02 7.46
CA ASN A 302 11.68 12.13 6.00
C ASN A 302 12.61 11.14 5.29
N GLY A 303 13.70 10.75 5.96
CA GLY A 303 14.68 9.80 5.45
C GLY A 303 14.30 8.33 5.55
N SER A 304 13.04 7.97 5.85
CA SER A 304 12.57 6.58 5.92
C SER A 304 11.22 6.36 5.24
N VAL A 305 10.59 7.43 4.77
CA VAL A 305 9.29 7.40 4.10
C VAL A 305 9.47 7.11 2.61
N PHE A 306 8.65 6.21 2.08
CA PHE A 306 8.68 5.76 0.68
C PHE A 306 7.86 6.68 -0.25
N ALA A 307 7.64 7.91 0.17
CA ALA A 307 7.04 8.99 -0.60
C ALA A 307 7.89 10.25 -0.43
N ALA A 308 8.13 10.99 -1.50
CA ALA A 308 8.98 12.19 -1.48
C ALA A 308 8.24 13.39 -0.87
N CYS A 309 7.96 13.30 0.42
CA CYS A 309 7.30 14.34 1.22
C CYS A 309 7.74 14.25 2.69
N SER A 310 7.37 15.25 3.48
CA SER A 310 7.71 15.39 4.91
C SER A 310 6.48 15.15 5.78
N PRO A 311 6.21 13.93 6.30
CA PRO A 311 4.96 13.64 7.01
C PRO A 311 4.70 14.51 8.22
N MET A 312 5.75 15.02 8.86
CA MET A 312 5.65 15.89 10.03
C MET A 312 5.22 17.33 9.69
N GLU A 313 5.30 17.74 8.42
CA GLU A 313 4.81 19.05 7.96
C GLU A 313 3.30 19.06 7.72
N GLY A 314 2.73 17.89 7.35
CA GLY A 314 1.30 17.70 7.18
C GLY A 314 0.59 17.23 8.45
N ARG A 315 -0.61 16.63 8.26
CA ARG A 315 -1.41 16.06 9.35
C ARG A 315 -1.70 14.60 9.11
N PHE A 316 -1.54 13.81 10.16
CA PHE A 316 -1.92 12.41 10.15
C PHE A 316 -3.43 12.27 10.37
N LEU A 317 -4.13 11.73 9.36
CA LEU A 317 -5.53 11.34 9.47
C LEU A 317 -5.64 10.02 10.22
N SER A 318 -4.78 9.06 9.88
CA SER A 318 -4.66 7.78 10.57
C SER A 318 -3.27 7.21 10.40
N THR A 319 -2.87 6.35 11.34
CA THR A 319 -1.53 5.78 11.38
C THR A 319 -1.58 4.38 11.97
N ALA A 320 -0.88 3.44 11.36
CA ALA A 320 -0.63 2.11 11.91
C ALA A 320 0.88 1.83 11.93
N VAL A 321 1.39 1.41 13.07
CA VAL A 321 2.76 0.91 13.24
C VAL A 321 2.69 -0.58 13.48
N LEU A 322 3.31 -1.36 12.59
CA LEU A 322 3.39 -2.81 12.70
C LEU A 322 4.82 -3.17 13.13
N TYR A 323 4.97 -3.58 14.38
CA TYR A 323 6.25 -4.06 14.92
C TYR A 323 6.36 -5.57 14.75
N ARG A 324 7.46 -6.01 14.18
CA ARG A 324 7.73 -7.40 13.86
C ARG A 324 9.07 -7.84 14.43
N GLY A 325 9.11 -9.01 15.09
CA GLY A 325 10.30 -9.65 15.59
C GLY A 325 10.27 -9.97 17.07
N ILE A 326 11.45 -10.12 17.69
CA ILE A 326 11.60 -10.47 19.09
C ILE A 326 11.02 -9.37 20.00
N MET A 327 10.09 -9.75 20.89
CA MET A 327 9.27 -8.83 21.69
C MET A 327 9.83 -8.56 23.11
N ASP A 328 11.12 -8.82 23.37
CA ASP A 328 11.78 -8.53 24.63
C ASP A 328 11.75 -7.04 25.01
N ASP A 329 11.76 -6.15 24.01
CA ASP A 329 11.71 -4.70 24.18
C ASP A 329 10.29 -4.10 24.08
N LYS A 330 9.23 -4.92 24.09
CA LYS A 330 7.85 -4.46 23.91
C LYS A 330 7.44 -3.31 24.85
N PRO A 331 7.76 -3.36 26.17
CA PRO A 331 7.42 -2.25 27.07
C PRO A 331 8.08 -0.92 26.67
N LEU A 332 9.33 -0.97 26.19
CA LEU A 332 10.04 0.21 25.70
C LEU A 332 9.44 0.71 24.38
N ALA A 333 9.06 -0.21 23.48
CA ALA A 333 8.37 0.13 22.25
C ALA A 333 7.02 0.82 22.52
N ASP A 334 6.21 0.28 23.45
CA ASP A 334 4.93 0.85 23.86
C ASP A 334 5.09 2.26 24.42
N ALA A 335 6.04 2.48 25.31
CA ALA A 335 6.34 3.78 25.92
C ALA A 335 6.80 4.80 24.89
N THR A 336 7.71 4.40 23.98
CA THR A 336 8.25 5.27 22.92
C THR A 336 7.16 5.63 21.90
N LEU A 337 6.32 4.67 21.48
CA LEU A 337 5.20 4.91 20.57
C LEU A 337 4.14 5.82 21.20
N ALA A 338 3.86 5.66 22.50
CA ALA A 338 2.97 6.56 23.23
C ALA A 338 3.52 8.01 23.24
N SER A 339 4.80 8.19 23.56
CA SER A 339 5.46 9.50 23.48
C SER A 339 5.46 10.09 22.06
N MET A 340 5.69 9.25 21.05
CA MET A 340 5.64 9.71 19.66
C MET A 340 4.23 10.15 19.26
N ARG A 341 3.19 9.40 19.65
CA ARG A 341 1.80 9.79 19.38
C ARG A 341 1.45 11.19 19.87
N GLU A 342 1.99 11.61 21.01
CA GLU A 342 1.76 12.95 21.56
C GLU A 342 2.41 14.06 20.72
N LYS A 343 3.50 13.74 20.01
CA LYS A 343 4.26 14.67 19.16
C LYS A 343 3.71 14.79 17.75
N LEU A 344 2.95 13.76 17.29
CA LEU A 344 2.43 13.74 15.92
C LEU A 344 1.34 14.80 15.72
N PRO A 345 1.34 15.49 14.57
CA PRO A 345 0.27 16.40 14.18
C PRO A 345 -0.98 15.61 13.72
N LEU A 346 -1.64 14.93 14.67
CA LEU A 346 -2.87 14.18 14.42
C LEU A 346 -4.06 15.13 14.21
N THR A 347 -5.04 14.68 13.41
CA THR A 347 -6.33 15.37 13.29
C THR A 347 -7.18 15.11 14.53
N TYR A 348 -7.79 16.15 15.11
CA TYR A 348 -8.54 16.06 16.38
C TYR A 348 -9.85 15.29 16.28
N TRP A 349 -10.46 15.25 15.09
CA TRP A 349 -11.77 14.60 14.87
C TRP A 349 -11.70 13.09 14.65
N ILE A 350 -10.48 12.49 14.66
CA ILE A 350 -10.28 11.04 14.59
C ILE A 350 -9.65 10.56 15.91
N PRO A 351 -10.46 10.09 16.88
CA PRO A 351 -9.95 9.72 18.22
C PRO A 351 -9.06 8.48 18.22
N THR A 352 -9.19 7.61 17.21
CA THR A 352 -8.45 6.35 17.09
C THR A 352 -7.42 6.37 15.94
N ALA A 353 -6.86 7.54 15.65
CA ALA A 353 -5.97 7.76 14.52
C ALA A 353 -4.62 6.99 14.60
N PHE A 354 -4.26 6.42 15.75
CA PHE A 354 -3.00 5.73 15.95
C PHE A 354 -3.22 4.29 16.41
N LYS A 355 -2.73 3.33 15.63
CA LYS A 355 -2.82 1.89 15.89
C LYS A 355 -1.44 1.26 15.97
N ILE A 356 -1.31 0.21 16.78
CA ILE A 356 -0.09 -0.55 16.92
C ILE A 356 -0.44 -2.03 16.75
N GLY A 357 0.30 -2.72 15.89
CA GLY A 357 0.23 -4.16 15.71
C GLY A 357 1.57 -4.81 16.05
N TYR A 358 1.54 -6.01 16.62
CA TYR A 358 2.71 -6.78 16.99
C TYR A 358 2.70 -8.14 16.30
N VAL A 359 3.86 -8.59 15.81
CA VAL A 359 4.07 -9.91 15.21
C VAL A 359 5.37 -10.50 15.76
N GLU A 360 5.30 -11.61 16.50
CA GLU A 360 6.46 -12.23 17.14
C GLU A 360 7.43 -12.86 16.14
N GLN A 361 7.00 -13.18 14.93
CA GLN A 361 7.86 -13.79 13.92
C GLN A 361 8.77 -12.75 13.26
N SER A 362 10.08 -12.93 13.39
CA SER A 362 11.09 -12.12 12.70
C SER A 362 11.02 -12.25 11.16
N GLY A 363 11.45 -11.21 10.47
CA GLY A 363 11.68 -11.24 9.01
C GLY A 363 12.91 -12.08 8.64
N ILE A 364 13.14 -12.22 7.34
CA ILE A 364 14.34 -12.89 6.81
C ILE A 364 15.57 -11.98 6.96
N SER A 365 15.41 -10.71 6.59
CA SER A 365 16.49 -9.74 6.57
C SER A 365 16.78 -9.15 7.96
N HIS A 366 15.74 -8.94 8.76
CA HIS A 366 15.84 -8.25 10.06
C HIS A 366 15.24 -9.06 11.20
N ARG A 367 15.95 -9.12 12.33
CA ARG A 367 15.42 -9.75 13.57
C ARG A 367 14.27 -8.95 14.18
N LYS A 368 14.37 -7.63 14.10
CA LYS A 368 13.35 -6.66 14.50
C LYS A 368 13.14 -5.68 13.36
N SER A 369 11.90 -5.40 13.02
CA SER A 369 11.56 -4.41 12.00
C SER A 369 10.20 -3.76 12.29
N MET A 370 9.99 -2.59 11.76
CA MET A 370 8.73 -1.87 11.88
C MET A 370 8.31 -1.32 10.52
N VAL A 371 7.02 -1.39 10.25
CA VAL A 371 6.39 -0.75 9.10
C VAL A 371 5.43 0.30 9.63
N LEU A 372 5.55 1.51 9.12
CA LEU A 372 4.58 2.57 9.30
C LEU A 372 3.68 2.64 8.06
N LEU A 373 2.39 2.66 8.27
CA LEU A 373 1.39 3.02 7.29
C LEU A 373 0.70 4.28 7.77
N ALA A 374 0.67 5.30 6.97
CA ALA A 374 0.07 6.58 7.35
C ALA A 374 -0.81 7.14 6.24
N ASN A 375 -2.00 7.52 6.60
CA ASN A 375 -2.83 8.42 5.81
C ASN A 375 -2.50 9.84 6.27
N ASN A 376 -1.82 10.59 5.41
CA ASN A 376 -1.26 11.88 5.76
C ASN A 376 -1.50 12.89 4.64
N THR A 377 -1.76 14.14 5.01
CA THR A 377 -2.10 15.19 4.04
C THR A 377 -0.94 15.58 3.12
N GLU A 378 0.30 15.32 3.51
CA GLU A 378 1.50 15.57 2.69
C GLU A 378 1.55 14.76 1.39
N ILE A 379 0.77 13.69 1.26
CA ILE A 379 0.64 12.96 0.00
C ILE A 379 0.17 13.89 -1.15
N ALA A 380 -0.57 14.95 -0.82
CA ALA A 380 -1.00 15.96 -1.77
C ALA A 380 0.17 16.60 -2.52
N ARG A 381 1.33 16.80 -1.87
CA ARG A 381 2.53 17.38 -2.52
C ARG A 381 3.11 16.44 -3.57
N VAL A 382 3.10 15.13 -3.29
CA VAL A 382 3.56 14.11 -4.25
C VAL A 382 2.66 14.11 -5.49
N LEU A 383 1.34 14.15 -5.28
CA LEU A 383 0.35 14.22 -6.35
C LEU A 383 0.44 15.51 -7.15
N ASP A 384 0.64 16.65 -6.48
CA ASP A 384 0.79 17.97 -7.11
C ASP A 384 2.04 18.03 -8.01
N ARG A 385 3.18 17.47 -7.56
CA ARG A 385 4.39 17.34 -8.37
C ARG A 385 4.13 16.62 -9.70
N ILE A 386 3.38 15.51 -9.66
CA ILE A 386 3.01 14.74 -10.86
C ILE A 386 2.09 15.55 -11.75
N CYS A 387 1.09 16.20 -11.18
CA CYS A 387 0.17 17.07 -11.90
C CYS A 387 0.88 18.24 -12.56
N HIS A 388 1.86 18.84 -11.91
CA HIS A 388 2.69 19.90 -12.48
C HIS A 388 3.50 19.42 -13.70
N ASN A 389 4.06 18.21 -13.65
CA ASN A 389 4.76 17.63 -14.79
C ASN A 389 3.80 17.29 -15.94
N PHE A 390 2.60 16.80 -15.63
CA PHE A 390 1.53 16.63 -16.61
C PHE A 390 1.19 17.96 -17.31
N ASP A 391 0.98 19.03 -16.55
CA ASP A 391 0.59 20.34 -17.06
C ASP A 391 1.64 20.92 -18.02
N LYS A 392 2.94 20.75 -17.73
CA LYS A 392 4.04 21.15 -18.63
C LYS A 392 3.96 20.47 -19.99
N LEU A 393 3.58 19.20 -20.04
CA LEU A 393 3.44 18.42 -21.28
C LEU A 393 2.14 18.80 -21.98
N TRP A 394 1.02 18.89 -21.24
CA TRP A 394 -0.30 19.11 -21.77
C TRP A 394 -0.46 20.52 -22.40
N GLN A 395 0.12 21.56 -21.79
CA GLN A 395 0.15 22.91 -22.36
C GLN A 395 0.78 22.97 -23.75
N ARG A 396 1.77 22.11 -24.02
CA ARG A 396 2.46 21.98 -25.30
C ARG A 396 1.84 20.92 -26.20
N LYS A 397 0.79 20.24 -25.76
CA LYS A 397 0.21 19.07 -26.45
C LYS A 397 1.25 18.01 -26.80
N ALA A 398 2.35 17.93 -26.02
CA ALA A 398 3.42 16.98 -26.27
C ALA A 398 2.91 15.56 -26.09
N PHE A 399 3.10 14.70 -27.07
CA PHE A 399 2.63 13.31 -27.11
C PHE A 399 1.11 13.11 -26.98
N ALA A 400 0.29 14.18 -27.01
CA ALA A 400 -1.17 14.10 -26.89
C ALA A 400 -1.80 13.18 -27.95
N ASN A 401 -1.29 13.22 -29.18
CA ASN A 401 -1.79 12.39 -30.28
C ASN A 401 -1.72 10.88 -29.97
N TRP A 402 -0.79 10.42 -29.13
CA TRP A 402 -0.69 9.00 -28.75
C TRP A 402 -1.92 8.52 -28.02
N TYR A 403 -2.52 9.38 -27.19
CA TYR A 403 -3.73 9.07 -26.43
C TYR A 403 -5.00 9.34 -27.22
N LEU A 404 -5.02 10.43 -28.01
CA LEU A 404 -6.16 10.79 -28.86
C LEU A 404 -6.42 9.75 -29.95
N ASN A 405 -5.39 9.20 -30.58
CA ASN A 405 -5.51 8.17 -31.60
C ASN A 405 -6.03 6.84 -31.05
N GLU A 406 -5.87 6.58 -29.74
CA GLU A 406 -6.32 5.39 -29.03
C GLU A 406 -7.69 5.56 -28.37
N GLY A 407 -8.45 6.59 -28.79
CA GLY A 407 -9.86 6.78 -28.41
C GLY A 407 -10.12 7.67 -27.20
N MET A 408 -9.09 8.35 -26.64
CA MET A 408 -9.31 9.40 -25.65
C MET A 408 -9.70 10.73 -26.33
N SER A 409 -10.54 11.55 -25.68
CA SER A 409 -10.80 12.91 -26.11
C SER A 409 -10.06 13.95 -25.25
N GLU A 410 -9.86 15.17 -25.76
CA GLU A 410 -9.27 16.25 -24.96
C GLU A 410 -10.12 16.58 -23.73
N GLU A 411 -11.44 16.49 -23.85
CA GLU A 411 -12.38 16.72 -22.74
C GLU A 411 -12.18 15.67 -21.65
N GLN A 412 -12.01 14.40 -22.02
CA GLN A 412 -11.69 13.33 -21.07
C GLN A 412 -10.37 13.56 -20.35
N ILE A 413 -9.32 13.93 -21.08
CA ILE A 413 -8.01 14.22 -20.51
C ILE A 413 -8.08 15.39 -19.50
N ASN A 414 -8.78 16.46 -19.86
CA ASN A 414 -8.99 17.61 -18.96
C ASN A 414 -9.82 17.22 -17.73
N ALA A 415 -10.85 16.37 -17.88
CA ALA A 415 -11.64 15.88 -16.76
C ALA A 415 -10.82 15.02 -15.80
N LEU A 416 -9.94 14.15 -16.30
CA LEU A 416 -9.04 13.34 -15.50
C LEU A 416 -8.05 14.21 -14.72
N ARG A 417 -7.50 15.25 -15.36
CA ARG A 417 -6.62 16.23 -14.68
C ARG A 417 -7.39 17.02 -13.60
N ALA A 418 -8.62 17.43 -13.88
CA ALA A 418 -9.47 18.11 -12.90
C ALA A 418 -9.77 17.21 -11.69
N SER A 419 -10.06 15.93 -11.91
CA SER A 419 -10.28 14.95 -10.86
C SER A 419 -9.05 14.77 -9.94
N ALA A 420 -7.83 14.78 -10.51
CA ALA A 420 -6.61 14.76 -9.72
C ALA A 420 -6.45 16.04 -8.87
N GLN A 421 -6.83 17.20 -9.41
CA GLN A 421 -6.82 18.48 -8.66
C GLN A 421 -7.83 18.47 -7.51
N GLU A 422 -9.03 17.93 -7.70
CA GLU A 422 -10.01 17.77 -6.62
C GLU A 422 -9.51 16.86 -5.50
N LEU A 423 -8.76 15.80 -5.83
CA LEU A 423 -8.13 14.93 -4.84
C LEU A 423 -7.13 15.72 -3.99
N ILE A 424 -6.24 16.48 -4.63
CA ILE A 424 -5.26 17.33 -3.95
C ILE A 424 -5.95 18.32 -3.02
N GLN A 425 -6.97 19.03 -3.52
CA GLN A 425 -7.76 19.98 -2.73
C GLN A 425 -8.44 19.33 -1.53
N SER A 426 -8.94 18.09 -1.69
CA SER A 426 -9.57 17.35 -0.59
C SER A 426 -8.60 17.11 0.58
N TYR A 427 -7.34 16.80 0.29
CA TYR A 427 -6.28 16.67 1.30
C TYR A 427 -5.92 18.02 1.93
N GLN A 428 -5.83 19.08 1.15
CA GLN A 428 -5.55 20.45 1.65
C GLN A 428 -6.67 20.94 2.59
N VAL A 429 -7.93 20.70 2.25
CA VAL A 429 -9.09 21.02 3.11
C VAL A 429 -9.03 20.21 4.42
N ALA A 430 -8.66 18.94 4.35
CA ALA A 430 -8.50 18.10 5.54
C ALA A 430 -7.38 18.62 6.46
N GLU A 431 -6.27 19.11 5.90
CA GLU A 431 -5.18 19.72 6.62
C GLU A 431 -5.60 21.01 7.34
N GLU A 432 -6.24 21.94 6.62
CA GLU A 432 -6.73 23.21 7.17
C GLU A 432 -7.78 23.00 8.27
N SER A 433 -8.73 22.08 8.07
CA SER A 433 -9.75 21.77 9.06
C SER A 433 -9.16 21.23 10.34
N GLY A 434 -8.15 20.36 10.24
CA GLY A 434 -7.41 19.83 11.39
C GLY A 434 -6.61 20.90 12.16
N ALA A 435 -6.22 22.02 11.51
CA ALA A 435 -5.50 23.13 12.15
C ALA A 435 -6.41 24.05 12.99
N LYS A 436 -7.62 24.32 12.49
CA LYS A 436 -8.54 25.32 13.12
C LYS A 436 -9.00 24.93 14.51
N ALA A 437 -9.11 23.64 14.84
CA ALA A 437 -9.57 23.21 16.13
C ALA A 437 -8.56 23.41 17.28
N LYS A 438 -7.25 23.31 17.02
CA LYS A 438 -6.25 23.63 18.05
C LYS A 438 -6.30 25.10 18.51
N VAL A 439 -6.71 26.01 17.63
CA VAL A 439 -6.84 27.43 17.95
C VAL A 439 -8.08 27.70 18.83
N GLN A 440 -9.19 27.00 18.60
CA GLN A 440 -10.40 27.13 19.44
C GLN A 440 -10.20 26.56 20.84
N ASP A 441 -9.52 25.41 21.00
CA ASP A 441 -9.22 24.85 22.32
C ASP A 441 -8.23 25.71 23.11
N SER A 442 -7.25 26.34 22.46
CA SER A 442 -6.34 27.26 23.15
C SER A 442 -7.03 28.54 23.63
N HIS A 443 -8.04 29.04 22.93
CA HIS A 443 -8.87 30.16 23.39
C HIS A 443 -9.88 29.78 24.46
N ALA A 444 -10.43 28.54 24.44
CA ALA A 444 -11.29 28.04 25.48
C ALA A 444 -10.53 27.83 26.81
N THR A 445 -9.28 27.36 26.74
CA THR A 445 -8.44 27.15 27.93
C THR A 445 -7.95 28.48 28.55
N GLN A 446 -7.80 29.55 27.77
CA GLN A 446 -7.46 30.89 28.27
C GLN A 446 -8.67 31.65 28.85
N ALA A 447 -9.89 31.35 28.40
CA ALA A 447 -11.11 31.97 28.92
C ALA A 447 -11.55 31.42 30.29
N THR A 448 -11.11 30.21 30.66
CA THR A 448 -11.46 29.56 31.94
C THR A 448 -10.54 29.94 33.12
N THR A 449 -9.48 30.71 32.90
CA THR A 449 -8.55 31.15 33.98
C THR A 449 -8.89 32.50 34.62
N HIS A 450 -9.98 33.18 34.24
CA HIS A 450 -10.38 34.48 34.79
C HIS A 450 -11.87 34.59 35.19
N ALA A 451 -12.39 33.60 35.95
CA ALA A 451 -13.66 33.79 36.63
C ALA A 451 -13.57 33.22 38.05
N ALA A 452 -13.54 34.08 39.05
CA ALA A 452 -13.71 33.78 40.47
C ALA A 452 -15.19 33.54 40.78
N PRO A 453 -15.52 32.89 41.92
CA PRO A 453 -16.77 32.16 42.11
C PRO A 453 -17.94 33.03 42.56
N ALA A 454 -19.16 32.72 42.09
CA ALA A 454 -20.40 33.16 42.70
C ALA A 454 -21.51 32.12 42.58
N GLU A 455 -21.89 31.61 43.73
CA GLU A 455 -23.20 31.18 44.21
C GLU A 455 -24.07 30.12 43.50
N GLU A 456 -24.44 29.17 44.33
CA GLU A 456 -25.41 28.10 44.18
C GLU A 456 -26.81 28.57 43.72
N SER A 457 -27.41 27.85 42.77
CA SER A 457 -28.87 27.63 42.79
C SER A 457 -29.23 26.25 42.22
N ARG A 458 -30.01 25.53 43.04
CA ARG A 458 -30.60 24.20 42.81
C ARG A 458 -31.59 24.21 41.64
N GLY A 459 -31.61 23.15 40.84
CA GLY A 459 -32.74 22.94 39.94
C GLY A 459 -32.63 21.76 38.99
N SER A 460 -33.19 20.63 39.41
CA SER A 460 -33.82 19.54 38.64
C SER A 460 -33.02 18.74 37.59
N SER A 461 -32.75 17.53 38.01
CA SER A 461 -32.38 16.37 37.18
C SER A 461 -33.48 16.00 36.19
N VAL A 462 -33.20 15.96 34.90
CA VAL A 462 -34.01 15.26 33.90
C VAL A 462 -33.24 13.99 33.52
N SER A 463 -33.93 12.85 33.73
CA SER A 463 -33.41 11.51 33.52
C SER A 463 -33.27 11.17 32.04
N LEU A 464 -32.21 10.45 31.73
CA LEU A 464 -31.88 9.91 30.40
C LEU A 464 -32.90 8.90 29.82
N ARG A 465 -34.06 8.71 30.48
CA ARG A 465 -35.13 7.79 30.06
C ARG A 465 -36.20 8.40 29.17
N ASP A 466 -36.29 9.73 29.09
CA ASP A 466 -37.37 10.41 28.35
C ASP A 466 -37.04 10.72 26.89
N LEU A 467 -35.91 10.22 26.36
CA LEU A 467 -35.46 10.44 24.97
C LEU A 467 -35.52 9.20 24.08
N ILE A 468 -36.07 8.07 24.54
CA ILE A 468 -36.16 6.81 23.76
C ILE A 468 -37.56 6.52 23.20
N ASP A 469 -38.62 7.24 23.66
CA ASP A 469 -40.00 6.94 23.25
C ASP A 469 -40.63 7.91 22.24
N ARG A 470 -39.85 8.47 21.32
CA ARG A 470 -40.40 9.13 20.12
C ARG A 470 -39.54 8.88 18.90
N ARG A 471 -39.58 7.65 18.35
CA ARG A 471 -39.74 7.27 16.93
C ARG A 471 -39.53 5.79 16.75
#